data_00dae2b0d10fcf8e062ae24c714be2e3
#
_entry.id   00dae2b0d10fcf8e062ae24c714be2e3
#
_cell.length_a   1.000
_cell.length_b   1.000
_cell.length_c   1.000
_cell.angle_alpha   90.00
_cell.angle_beta   90.00
_cell.angle_gamma   90.00
#
_symmetry.space_group_name_H-M   'P 1'
#
loop_
_entity.id
_entity.type
_entity.pdbx_description
1 polymer ?
#
loop_
_entity_poly.entity_id
_entity_poly.type
_entity_poly.pdbx_seq_one_letter_code
_entity_poly.pdbx_strand_id
1 'polypeptide(L)'
;MKEIFAVFTVLLVFIATTATASEIDKRQVLTLNELQRDHILTEMRALLSGTQRILEALSKEDMLAVAEHARALGMGMAHKGENHLQAVLPKEFMQLGMSVHKAFDEIAADAESRKDPRHTLWQLSESMMKCSTCHVTYQIRVTEQSGAPATGHLHDHH
;
A
#
# COMPACT_ATOMS: atom_id res chain seq x y z
N MET A 1 32.50 -48.44 -44.67
CA MET A 1 32.78 -47.04 -44.95
C MET A 1 31.45 -46.32 -45.15
N LYS A 2 30.60 -46.40 -44.25
CA LYS A 2 29.29 -45.72 -44.25
C LYS A 2 28.95 -45.72 -42.75
N GLU A 3 28.32 -44.70 -42.29
CA GLU A 3 27.71 -44.64 -40.98
C GLU A 3 28.54 -43.98 -39.85
N ILE A 4 29.48 -43.12 -40.14
CA ILE A 4 30.05 -42.24 -39.12
C ILE A 4 29.52 -40.80 -39.26
N PHE A 5 28.44 -40.68 -40.03
CA PHE A 5 27.88 -39.36 -40.39
C PHE A 5 26.70 -38.92 -39.52
N ALA A 6 26.39 -39.58 -38.46
CA ALA A 6 25.08 -39.31 -37.87
C ALA A 6 25.08 -38.88 -36.43
N VAL A 7 26.19 -38.56 -35.80
CA VAL A 7 26.16 -38.18 -34.37
C VAL A 7 26.84 -36.85 -34.10
N PHE A 8 26.96 -36.02 -35.09
CA PHE A 8 27.06 -34.58 -34.81
C PHE A 8 25.65 -34.02 -34.67
N THR A 9 24.83 -34.69 -33.92
CA THR A 9 23.62 -34.09 -33.38
C THR A 9 24.07 -32.96 -32.46
N VAL A 10 23.98 -31.82 -33.01
CA VAL A 10 24.09 -30.53 -32.36
C VAL A 10 23.27 -30.61 -31.09
N LEU A 11 23.96 -30.86 -29.98
CA LEU A 11 23.44 -30.57 -28.65
C LEU A 11 23.43 -29.05 -28.55
N LEU A 12 22.41 -28.43 -29.15
CA LEU A 12 22.06 -27.05 -28.99
C LEU A 12 21.57 -26.96 -27.57
N VAL A 13 22.49 -26.81 -26.66
CA VAL A 13 22.19 -26.40 -25.27
C VAL A 13 21.55 -25.01 -25.39
N PHE A 14 20.23 -25.02 -25.45
CA PHE A 14 19.46 -23.82 -25.13
C PHE A 14 19.80 -23.44 -23.69
N ILE A 15 20.87 -22.68 -23.53
CA ILE A 15 21.07 -21.89 -22.35
C ILE A 15 19.93 -20.87 -22.39
N ALA A 16 18.80 -21.24 -21.85
CA ALA A 16 17.76 -20.31 -21.50
C ALA A 16 18.37 -19.38 -20.44
N THR A 17 19.02 -18.32 -20.90
CA THR A 17 19.34 -17.19 -20.06
C THR A 17 18.00 -16.64 -19.63
N THR A 18 17.51 -17.08 -18.49
CA THR A 18 16.47 -16.37 -17.78
C THR A 18 17.06 -15.00 -17.45
N ALA A 19 16.89 -14.07 -18.37
CA ALA A 19 17.08 -12.67 -18.07
C ALA A 19 16.02 -12.35 -17.02
N THR A 20 16.38 -12.51 -15.75
CA THR A 20 15.66 -11.86 -14.66
C THR A 20 15.88 -10.38 -14.89
N ALA A 21 15.00 -9.77 -15.68
CA ALA A 21 14.86 -8.33 -15.67
C ALA A 21 14.37 -7.99 -14.26
N SER A 22 15.32 -7.79 -13.35
CA SER A 22 15.07 -7.09 -12.13
C SER A 22 14.77 -5.66 -12.55
N GLU A 23 13.49 -5.40 -12.81
CA GLU A 23 13.05 -4.03 -12.99
C GLU A 23 13.36 -3.32 -11.68
N ILE A 24 14.35 -2.43 -11.73
CA ILE A 24 14.78 -1.69 -10.56
C ILE A 24 13.59 -0.84 -10.12
N ASP A 25 13.05 -1.15 -8.96
CA ASP A 25 11.96 -0.38 -8.37
C ASP A 25 12.42 1.06 -8.11
N LYS A 26 11.90 1.99 -8.91
CA LYS A 26 12.28 3.41 -8.89
C LYS A 26 11.45 4.25 -7.91
N ARG A 27 10.52 3.62 -7.18
CA ARG A 27 9.71 4.32 -6.20
C ARG A 27 10.58 4.91 -5.10
N GLN A 28 10.18 6.08 -4.62
CA GLN A 28 10.83 6.73 -3.48
C GLN A 28 10.69 5.85 -2.23
N VAL A 29 11.83 5.57 -1.59
CA VAL A 29 11.86 4.76 -0.37
C VAL A 29 11.51 5.62 0.83
N LEU A 30 10.49 5.20 1.57
CA LEU A 30 10.18 5.70 2.91
C LEU A 30 10.81 4.75 3.93
N THR A 31 11.84 5.22 4.62
CA THR A 31 12.53 4.42 5.63
C THR A 31 11.87 4.66 6.98
N LEU A 32 11.26 3.62 7.54
CA LEU A 32 10.45 3.69 8.76
C LEU A 32 10.94 2.65 9.77
N ASN A 33 10.68 2.88 11.05
CA ASN A 33 10.77 1.80 12.05
C ASN A 33 9.52 0.90 11.96
N GLU A 34 9.55 -0.25 12.66
CA GLU A 34 8.47 -1.23 12.63
C GLU A 34 7.13 -0.65 13.09
N LEU A 35 7.11 0.16 14.14
CA LEU A 35 5.90 0.78 14.67
C LEU A 35 5.27 1.76 13.65
N GLN A 36 6.08 2.58 13.01
CA GLN A 36 5.64 3.53 11.99
C GLN A 36 5.08 2.81 10.76
N ARG A 37 5.80 1.76 10.33
CA ARG A 37 5.34 0.90 9.23
C ARG A 37 4.01 0.22 9.56
N ASP A 38 3.91 -0.39 10.73
CA ASP A 38 2.69 -1.09 11.15
C ASP A 38 1.49 -0.14 11.21
N HIS A 39 1.70 1.07 11.70
CA HIS A 39 0.68 2.11 11.71
C HIS A 39 0.15 2.39 10.29
N ILE A 40 1.04 2.70 9.33
CA ILE A 40 0.63 2.99 7.95
C ILE A 40 -0.06 1.78 7.32
N LEU A 41 0.45 0.57 7.50
CA LEU A 41 -0.17 -0.63 6.92
C LEU A 41 -1.53 -0.94 7.53
N THR A 42 -1.73 -0.63 8.81
CA THR A 42 -3.02 -0.78 9.48
C THR A 42 -4.04 0.21 8.92
N GLU A 43 -3.63 1.45 8.74
CA GLU A 43 -4.46 2.48 8.08
C GLU A 43 -4.82 2.10 6.64
N MET A 44 -3.85 1.62 5.84
CA MET A 44 -4.10 1.14 4.47
C MET A 44 -5.12 -0.01 4.44
N ARG A 45 -5.03 -0.97 5.36
CA ARG A 45 -6.02 -2.07 5.47
C ARG A 45 -7.40 -1.54 5.83
N ALA A 46 -7.48 -0.58 6.73
CA ALA A 46 -8.75 0.04 7.12
C ALA A 46 -9.37 0.82 5.95
N LEU A 47 -8.58 1.58 5.20
CA LEU A 47 -9.03 2.28 3.98
C LEU A 47 -9.56 1.29 2.94
N LEU A 48 -8.87 0.19 2.68
CA LEU A 48 -9.31 -0.83 1.74
C LEU A 48 -10.63 -1.50 2.19
N SER A 49 -10.71 -1.91 3.45
CA SER A 49 -11.91 -2.55 4.01
C SER A 49 -13.10 -1.59 4.04
N GLY A 50 -12.87 -0.32 4.36
CA GLY A 50 -13.92 0.69 4.35
C GLY A 50 -14.40 1.00 2.93
N THR A 51 -13.50 1.08 1.96
CA THR A 51 -13.85 1.22 0.54
C THR A 51 -14.72 0.05 0.06
N GLN A 52 -14.40 -1.17 0.46
CA GLN A 52 -15.22 -2.36 0.15
C GLN A 52 -16.63 -2.22 0.72
N ARG A 53 -16.78 -1.75 1.98
CA ARG A 53 -18.10 -1.54 2.60
C ARG A 53 -18.90 -0.42 1.91
N ILE A 54 -18.24 0.64 1.47
CA ILE A 54 -18.89 1.70 0.68
C ILE A 54 -19.42 1.12 -0.63
N LEU A 55 -18.64 0.31 -1.35
CA LEU A 55 -19.09 -0.35 -2.58
C LEU A 55 -20.26 -1.30 -2.34
N GLU A 56 -20.24 -2.06 -1.24
CA GLU A 56 -21.34 -2.92 -0.84
C GLU A 56 -22.62 -2.12 -0.56
N ALA A 57 -22.51 -1.02 0.20
CA ALA A 57 -23.65 -0.14 0.48
C ALA A 57 -24.20 0.52 -0.81
N LEU A 58 -23.30 0.97 -1.71
CA LEU A 58 -23.66 1.50 -3.02
C LEU A 58 -24.42 0.49 -3.89
N SER A 59 -24.04 -0.78 -3.85
CA SER A 59 -24.73 -1.84 -4.60
C SER A 59 -26.16 -2.07 -4.15
N LYS A 60 -26.49 -1.62 -2.94
CA LYS A 60 -27.82 -1.68 -2.31
C LYS A 60 -28.52 -0.31 -2.31
N GLU A 61 -27.91 0.71 -2.90
CA GLU A 61 -28.34 2.12 -2.87
C GLU A 61 -28.58 2.66 -1.45
N ASP A 62 -27.92 2.05 -0.44
CA ASP A 62 -27.97 2.47 0.95
C ASP A 62 -27.03 3.64 1.20
N MET A 63 -27.50 4.84 0.86
CA MET A 63 -26.70 6.05 0.97
C MET A 63 -26.42 6.47 2.41
N LEU A 64 -27.21 6.02 3.38
CA LEU A 64 -26.92 6.25 4.81
C LEU A 64 -25.71 5.42 5.25
N ALA A 65 -25.69 4.14 4.91
CA ALA A 65 -24.53 3.28 5.19
C ALA A 65 -23.27 3.74 4.43
N VAL A 66 -23.42 4.25 3.19
CA VAL A 66 -22.30 4.88 2.45
C VAL A 66 -21.71 6.03 3.25
N ALA A 67 -22.56 6.94 3.75
CA ALA A 67 -22.09 8.10 4.53
C ALA A 67 -21.38 7.69 5.82
N GLU A 68 -21.94 6.71 6.54
CA GLU A 68 -21.35 6.17 7.77
C GLU A 68 -19.95 5.58 7.50
N HIS A 69 -19.85 4.69 6.51
CA HIS A 69 -18.57 4.04 6.17
C HIS A 69 -17.52 5.02 5.66
N ALA A 70 -17.94 6.00 4.85
CA ALA A 70 -17.03 7.03 4.35
C ALA A 70 -16.52 7.93 5.49
N ARG A 71 -17.38 8.37 6.39
CA ARG A 71 -17.02 9.21 7.55
C ARG A 71 -16.00 8.51 8.46
N ALA A 72 -16.11 7.18 8.61
CA ALA A 72 -15.16 6.40 9.40
C ALA A 72 -13.72 6.41 8.81
N LEU A 73 -13.58 6.72 7.50
CA LEU A 73 -12.30 6.84 6.80
C LEU A 73 -11.81 8.28 6.66
N GLY A 74 -12.59 9.25 7.10
CA GLY A 74 -12.31 10.68 6.97
C GLY A 74 -11.18 11.16 7.87
N MET A 75 -11.08 12.49 8.00
CA MET A 75 -10.03 13.17 8.76
C MET A 75 -9.95 12.75 10.23
N GLY A 76 -11.07 12.29 10.81
CA GLY A 76 -11.08 11.75 12.17
C GLY A 76 -10.23 10.48 12.34
N MET A 77 -10.01 9.72 11.28
CA MET A 77 -9.08 8.58 11.26
C MET A 77 -7.64 9.08 11.18
N ALA A 78 -7.34 10.01 10.26
CA ALA A 78 -5.99 10.55 10.05
C ALA A 78 -5.36 11.12 11.33
N HIS A 79 -6.12 11.85 12.12
CA HIS A 79 -5.61 12.51 13.34
C HIS A 79 -5.16 11.56 14.46
N LYS A 80 -5.52 10.28 14.40
CA LYS A 80 -5.14 9.31 15.44
C LYS A 80 -3.65 8.92 15.40
N GLY A 81 -2.94 9.19 14.32
CA GLY A 81 -1.57 8.74 14.10
C GLY A 81 -0.53 9.80 13.77
N GLU A 82 -0.91 11.06 13.68
CA GLU A 82 -0.07 12.11 13.08
C GLU A 82 1.27 12.34 13.78
N ASN A 83 1.32 12.33 15.11
CA ASN A 83 2.46 12.91 15.84
C ASN A 83 3.80 12.21 15.63
N HIS A 84 3.84 10.90 15.42
CA HIS A 84 5.09 10.15 15.22
C HIS A 84 5.49 9.95 13.77
N LEU A 85 4.58 10.24 12.82
CA LEU A 85 4.81 10.14 11.39
C LEU A 85 5.23 11.46 10.77
N GLN A 86 4.74 12.60 11.28
CA GLN A 86 5.03 13.93 10.74
C GLN A 86 6.52 14.27 10.66
N ALA A 87 7.31 13.77 11.61
CA ALA A 87 8.74 14.05 11.67
C ALA A 87 9.58 13.22 10.66
N VAL A 88 9.01 12.15 10.09
CA VAL A 88 9.76 11.18 9.29
C VAL A 88 9.25 11.04 7.85
N LEU A 89 7.99 11.43 7.59
CA LEU A 89 7.40 11.32 6.27
C LEU A 89 7.60 12.59 5.44
N PRO A 90 7.85 12.46 4.13
CA PRO A 90 7.88 13.60 3.23
C PRO A 90 6.56 14.37 3.25
N LYS A 91 6.64 15.70 3.13
CA LYS A 91 5.47 16.57 3.14
C LYS A 91 4.46 16.19 2.05
N GLU A 92 4.95 15.85 0.87
CA GLU A 92 4.14 15.46 -0.29
C GLU A 92 3.38 14.16 -0.02
N PHE A 93 4.03 13.18 0.65
CA PHE A 93 3.39 11.94 1.07
C PHE A 93 2.24 12.22 2.05
N MET A 94 2.51 13.06 3.07
CA MET A 94 1.52 13.46 4.06
C MET A 94 0.34 14.20 3.42
N GLN A 95 0.61 15.14 2.52
CA GLN A 95 -0.43 15.89 1.81
C GLN A 95 -1.32 14.97 0.97
N LEU A 96 -0.72 13.99 0.28
CA LEU A 96 -1.47 13.02 -0.52
C LEU A 96 -2.35 12.14 0.37
N GLY A 97 -1.82 11.62 1.48
CA GLY A 97 -2.59 10.85 2.48
C GLY A 97 -3.76 11.63 3.04
N MET A 98 -3.51 12.86 3.53
CA MET A 98 -4.56 13.75 4.05
C MET A 98 -5.64 14.05 2.99
N SER A 99 -5.26 14.15 1.71
CA SER A 99 -6.22 14.38 0.62
C SER A 99 -7.16 13.19 0.39
N VAL A 100 -6.73 11.96 0.73
CA VAL A 100 -7.59 10.76 0.70
C VAL A 100 -8.64 10.84 1.79
N HIS A 101 -8.24 11.12 3.02
CA HIS A 101 -9.19 11.24 4.15
C HIS A 101 -10.21 12.35 3.92
N LYS A 102 -9.76 13.50 3.42
CA LYS A 102 -10.66 14.61 3.06
C LYS A 102 -11.66 14.21 1.99
N ALA A 103 -11.25 13.45 0.97
CA ALA A 103 -12.16 12.96 -0.04
C ALA A 103 -13.23 12.00 0.55
N PHE A 104 -12.90 11.20 1.55
CA PHE A 104 -13.90 10.38 2.25
C PHE A 104 -14.89 11.21 3.07
N ASP A 105 -14.47 12.31 3.70
CA ASP A 105 -15.41 13.24 4.34
C ASP A 105 -16.36 13.91 3.32
N GLU A 106 -15.83 14.27 2.13
CA GLU A 106 -16.64 14.81 1.03
C GLU A 106 -17.65 13.77 0.51
N ILE A 107 -17.24 12.51 0.36
CA ILE A 107 -18.13 11.40 0.01
C ILE A 107 -19.24 11.24 1.06
N ALA A 108 -18.89 11.30 2.34
CA ALA A 108 -19.87 11.18 3.42
C ALA A 108 -20.91 12.31 3.37
N ALA A 109 -20.48 13.56 3.20
CA ALA A 109 -21.36 14.72 3.15
C ALA A 109 -22.29 14.68 1.91
N ASP A 110 -21.75 14.30 0.75
CA ASP A 110 -22.54 14.21 -0.48
C ASP A 110 -23.50 13.01 -0.45
N ALA A 111 -23.12 11.89 0.14
CA ALA A 111 -24.01 10.74 0.31
C ALA A 111 -25.23 11.08 1.17
N GLU A 112 -25.08 11.93 2.18
CA GLU A 112 -26.19 12.40 3.03
C GLU A 112 -27.08 13.43 2.33
N SER A 113 -26.45 14.39 1.62
CA SER A 113 -27.15 15.54 1.06
C SER A 113 -27.73 15.28 -0.33
N ARG A 114 -26.94 14.69 -1.24
CA ARG A 114 -27.32 14.46 -2.64
C ARG A 114 -28.01 13.12 -2.85
N LYS A 115 -27.62 12.11 -2.07
CA LYS A 115 -28.13 10.73 -2.15
C LYS A 115 -28.06 10.15 -3.57
N ASP A 116 -26.98 10.49 -4.30
CA ASP A 116 -26.76 10.06 -5.69
C ASP A 116 -25.64 9.00 -5.73
N PRO A 117 -25.99 7.70 -5.94
CA PRO A 117 -25.02 6.61 -5.99
C PRO A 117 -24.00 6.77 -7.11
N ARG A 118 -24.39 7.33 -8.26
CA ARG A 118 -23.50 7.52 -9.40
C ARG A 118 -22.47 8.60 -9.12
N HIS A 119 -22.87 9.69 -8.48
CA HIS A 119 -21.96 10.73 -8.04
C HIS A 119 -20.95 10.18 -7.01
N THR A 120 -21.42 9.43 -6.03
CA THR A 120 -20.56 8.80 -5.04
C THR A 120 -19.58 7.81 -5.67
N LEU A 121 -20.02 7.03 -6.64
CA LEU A 121 -19.12 6.11 -7.35
C LEU A 121 -18.01 6.86 -8.11
N TRP A 122 -18.33 8.01 -8.71
CA TRP A 122 -17.36 8.88 -9.34
C TRP A 122 -16.34 9.43 -8.32
N GLN A 123 -16.80 9.97 -7.19
CA GLN A 123 -15.91 10.47 -6.12
C GLN A 123 -14.99 9.35 -5.58
N LEU A 124 -15.52 8.14 -5.45
CA LEU A 124 -14.76 6.99 -5.00
C LEU A 124 -13.65 6.65 -6.01
N SER A 125 -13.94 6.68 -7.30
CA SER A 125 -12.96 6.50 -8.37
C SER A 125 -11.83 7.53 -8.30
N GLU A 126 -12.15 8.81 -8.08
CA GLU A 126 -11.17 9.88 -7.88
C GLU A 126 -10.29 9.64 -6.64
N SER A 127 -10.88 9.15 -5.54
CA SER A 127 -10.11 8.78 -4.34
C SER A 127 -9.17 7.61 -4.60
N MET A 128 -9.60 6.58 -5.32
CA MET A 128 -8.75 5.43 -5.69
C MET A 128 -7.59 5.83 -6.59
N MET A 129 -7.75 6.85 -7.43
CA MET A 129 -6.65 7.39 -8.24
C MET A 129 -5.54 7.97 -7.34
N LYS A 130 -5.88 8.61 -6.22
CA LYS A 130 -4.89 9.07 -5.22
C LYS A 130 -4.14 7.90 -4.58
N CYS A 131 -4.85 6.79 -4.27
CA CYS A 131 -4.22 5.56 -3.79
C CYS A 131 -3.21 5.02 -4.80
N SER A 132 -3.60 4.91 -6.06
CA SER A 132 -2.71 4.43 -7.14
C SER A 132 -1.49 5.36 -7.30
N THR A 133 -1.67 6.68 -7.26
CA THR A 133 -0.59 7.66 -7.35
C THR A 133 0.42 7.47 -6.21
N CYS A 134 -0.06 7.28 -4.97
CA CYS A 134 0.82 7.02 -3.84
C CYS A 134 1.61 5.71 -4.03
N HIS A 135 0.94 4.64 -4.43
CA HIS A 135 1.54 3.31 -4.57
C HIS A 135 2.53 3.17 -5.73
N VAL A 136 2.43 3.99 -6.78
CA VAL A 136 3.44 4.03 -7.85
C VAL A 136 4.61 4.96 -7.52
N THR A 137 4.45 5.86 -6.55
CA THR A 137 5.47 6.84 -6.18
C THR A 137 6.33 6.38 -5.02
N TYR A 138 5.75 5.70 -4.03
CA TYR A 138 6.40 5.38 -2.77
C TYR A 138 6.45 3.88 -2.49
N GLN A 139 7.50 3.47 -1.78
CA GLN A 139 7.64 2.15 -1.17
C GLN A 139 8.13 2.30 0.27
N ILE A 140 7.69 1.42 1.15
CA ILE A 140 8.11 1.41 2.56
C ILE A 140 9.20 0.36 2.75
N ARG A 141 10.28 0.74 3.44
CA ARG A 141 11.30 -0.18 3.95
C ARG A 141 11.50 0.04 5.45
N VAL A 142 11.75 -1.04 6.15
CA VAL A 142 12.07 -0.98 7.58
C VAL A 142 13.56 -0.71 7.72
N THR A 143 13.94 0.18 8.66
CA THR A 143 15.32 0.30 9.09
C THR A 143 15.75 -1.02 9.73
N GLU A 144 16.77 -1.68 9.18
CA GLU A 144 17.41 -2.77 9.90
C GLU A 144 17.97 -2.17 11.21
N GLN A 145 17.44 -2.60 12.33
CA GLN A 145 18.10 -2.34 13.60
C GLN A 145 19.42 -3.09 13.52
N SER A 146 20.53 -2.38 13.46
CA SER A 146 21.86 -2.97 13.62
C SER A 146 21.82 -3.75 14.92
N GLY A 147 21.74 -5.07 14.81
CA GLY A 147 21.68 -5.96 15.95
C GLY A 147 22.89 -5.66 16.84
N ALA A 148 22.64 -5.20 18.04
CA ALA A 148 23.65 -5.21 19.07
C ALA A 148 24.17 -6.64 19.16
N PRO A 149 25.51 -6.88 19.14
CA PRO A 149 26.03 -8.21 19.28
C PRO A 149 25.51 -8.79 20.60
N ALA A 150 24.91 -9.97 20.53
CA ALA A 150 24.51 -10.71 21.70
C ALA A 150 25.77 -10.88 22.58
N THR A 151 25.87 -10.10 23.65
CA THR A 151 26.86 -10.32 24.69
C THR A 151 26.55 -11.66 25.32
N GLY A 152 27.32 -12.67 24.89
CA GLY A 152 27.27 -13.99 25.48
C GLY A 152 27.63 -13.89 26.97
N HIS A 153 26.62 -14.09 27.83
CA HIS A 153 26.89 -14.42 29.20
C HIS A 153 27.47 -15.82 29.25
N LEU A 154 28.82 -15.87 29.32
CA LEU A 154 29.55 -17.03 29.81
C LEU A 154 29.18 -17.20 31.29
N HIS A 155 28.31 -18.14 31.59
CA HIS A 155 28.19 -18.67 32.94
C HIS A 155 29.45 -19.48 33.24
N ASP A 156 30.32 -18.86 34.01
CA ASP A 156 31.43 -19.52 34.65
C ASP A 156 30.91 -20.27 35.89
N HIS A 157 30.94 -21.58 35.85
CA HIS A 157 30.68 -22.46 37.01
C HIS A 157 31.98 -22.68 37.73
N HIS A 158 32.07 -22.16 38.95
CA HIS A 158 32.94 -22.68 40.02
C HIS A 158 32.09 -23.03 41.23
#